data_2449beb94160061bc1e7bcdd91c9d9e1
#
_entry.id   2449beb94160061bc1e7bcdd91c9d9e1
#
_cell.length_a   1.000
_cell.length_b   1.000
_cell.length_c   1.000
_cell.angle_alpha   90.00
_cell.angle_beta   90.00
_cell.angle_gamma   90.00
#
_symmetry.space_group_name_H-M   'P 1'
#
loop_
_entity.id
_entity.type
_entity.pdbx_description
1 polymer ?
#
loop_
_entity_poly.entity_id
_entity_poly.type
_entity_poly.pdbx_seq_one_letter_code
_entity_poly.pdbx_strand_id
1 'polypeptide(L)'
;ERSRGLGDVYKRQDYLIDGIFQYDDFDITRDGTGNLVYTLKNTYDSDNDGVADSPINYGGAIEPGMVKVRDNNGDGKITADDRVPIRKDPKFTLSLSSTWNWKGFDLFRDWYGVSGRKIKNGYLYEYNSGGSLRGKLNGVKVDYWTPFNPSNKFPRPSYSADPAYLSAIAIQDASYIRLRTLQLGYTFPTRLLKNTPIHKLRLYATATNLLTFTEFKSYSPELTPGSYPESRQYVFGVNVSF
;
A
#
# COMPACT_ATOMS: atom_id res chain seq x y z
N GLU A 1 29.78 3.36 -10.43
CA GLU A 1 28.58 2.72 -9.81
C GLU A 1 29.03 1.94 -8.58
N ARG A 2 28.76 2.47 -7.39
CA ARG A 2 29.11 1.74 -6.15
C ARG A 2 28.22 0.51 -6.04
N SER A 3 28.81 -0.65 -6.15
CA SER A 3 28.20 -1.93 -5.77
C SER A 3 27.57 -1.79 -4.38
N ARG A 4 26.25 -1.71 -4.30
CA ARG A 4 25.51 -1.83 -3.06
C ARG A 4 25.67 -3.29 -2.61
N GLY A 5 26.39 -3.50 -1.53
CA GLY A 5 26.73 -4.84 -1.05
C GLY A 5 25.49 -5.69 -0.75
N LEU A 6 25.64 -6.99 -0.81
CA LEU A 6 24.61 -8.01 -0.49
C LEU A 6 23.80 -7.71 0.79
N GLY A 7 24.38 -7.06 1.80
CA GLY A 7 23.69 -6.65 3.01
C GLY A 7 22.52 -5.68 2.84
N ASP A 8 22.49 -4.88 1.76
CA ASP A 8 21.37 -3.97 1.46
C ASP A 8 20.18 -4.71 0.81
N VAL A 9 20.44 -5.81 0.14
CA VAL A 9 19.41 -6.67 -0.47
C VAL A 9 18.63 -7.41 0.61
N TYR A 10 19.33 -7.98 1.60
CA TYR A 10 18.69 -8.69 2.73
C TYR A 10 17.85 -7.80 3.64
N LYS A 11 18.19 -6.53 3.78
CA LYS A 11 17.41 -5.55 4.59
C LYS A 11 16.06 -5.17 3.99
N ARG A 12 15.78 -5.58 2.73
CA ARG A 12 14.57 -5.25 1.98
C ARG A 12 13.78 -6.48 1.58
N GLN A 13 13.87 -7.54 2.35
CA GLN A 13 13.11 -8.76 2.11
C GLN A 13 12.06 -8.94 3.21
N ASP A 14 10.90 -9.45 2.83
CA ASP A 14 9.86 -9.88 3.77
C ASP A 14 9.01 -10.98 3.11
N TYR A 15 8.13 -11.61 3.90
CA TYR A 15 7.26 -12.68 3.42
C TYR A 15 6.11 -12.14 2.58
N LEU A 16 5.61 -12.98 1.66
CA LEU A 16 4.32 -12.76 1.00
C LEU A 16 3.20 -13.28 1.89
N ILE A 17 2.13 -12.48 2.03
CA ILE A 17 0.96 -12.86 2.81
C ILE A 17 -0.06 -13.53 1.90
N ASP A 18 -0.60 -14.66 2.36
CA ASP A 18 -1.75 -15.35 1.77
C ASP A 18 -3.05 -15.11 2.55
N GLY A 19 -2.99 -14.38 3.65
CA GLY A 19 -4.15 -13.99 4.44
C GLY A 19 -3.99 -14.24 5.92
N ILE A 20 -5.10 -14.54 6.57
CA ILE A 20 -5.19 -14.89 8.00
C ILE A 20 -5.79 -16.28 8.11
N PHE A 21 -5.17 -17.14 8.91
CA PHE A 21 -5.69 -18.47 9.16
C PHE A 21 -7.11 -18.43 9.71
N GLN A 22 -8.01 -19.16 9.06
CA GLN A 22 -9.40 -19.34 9.45
C GLN A 22 -9.60 -20.70 10.14
N TYR A 23 -10.73 -20.90 10.77
CA TYR A 23 -11.06 -22.22 11.36
C TYR A 23 -11.07 -23.34 10.31
N ASP A 24 -11.46 -23.04 9.09
CA ASP A 24 -11.51 -24.00 7.99
C ASP A 24 -10.14 -24.54 7.55
N ASP A 25 -9.06 -23.84 7.90
CA ASP A 25 -7.69 -24.32 7.66
C ASP A 25 -7.25 -25.44 8.63
N PHE A 26 -8.06 -25.77 9.65
CA PHE A 26 -7.67 -26.70 10.72
C PHE A 26 -8.67 -27.86 10.91
N ASP A 27 -8.14 -28.98 11.34
CA ASP A 27 -8.90 -30.02 12.03
C ASP A 27 -8.87 -29.70 13.53
N ILE A 28 -10.07 -29.60 14.14
CA ILE A 28 -10.23 -29.11 15.50
C ILE A 28 -10.66 -30.28 16.39
N THR A 29 -9.83 -30.60 17.36
CA THR A 29 -10.08 -31.65 18.35
C THR A 29 -10.03 -31.07 19.76
N ARG A 30 -10.33 -31.90 20.77
CA ARG A 30 -10.15 -31.55 22.19
C ARG A 30 -9.16 -32.50 22.82
N ASP A 31 -8.28 -31.94 23.64
CA ASP A 31 -7.35 -32.73 24.44
C ASP A 31 -8.08 -33.39 25.66
N GLY A 32 -7.33 -34.20 26.41
CA GLY A 32 -7.85 -34.86 27.60
C GLY A 32 -8.25 -33.91 28.73
N THR A 33 -7.92 -32.63 28.64
CA THR A 33 -8.32 -31.57 29.61
C THR A 33 -9.45 -30.67 29.06
N GLY A 34 -9.93 -30.96 27.85
CA GLY A 34 -11.03 -30.23 27.19
C GLY A 34 -10.63 -29.01 26.41
N ASN A 35 -9.33 -28.67 26.30
CA ASN A 35 -8.85 -27.56 25.49
C ASN A 35 -8.92 -27.89 23.99
N LEU A 36 -9.14 -26.86 23.18
CA LEU A 36 -9.13 -26.99 21.72
C LEU A 36 -7.69 -27.19 21.22
N VAL A 37 -7.51 -28.20 20.40
CA VAL A 37 -6.26 -28.48 19.68
C VAL A 37 -6.53 -28.24 18.20
N TYR A 38 -5.70 -27.39 17.62
CA TYR A 38 -5.76 -27.02 16.21
C TYR A 38 -4.64 -27.74 15.44
N THR A 39 -5.03 -28.60 14.52
CA THR A 39 -4.08 -29.28 13.61
C THR A 39 -4.26 -28.71 12.23
N LEU A 40 -3.19 -28.13 11.67
CA LEU A 40 -3.24 -27.53 10.35
C LEU A 40 -3.46 -28.64 9.31
N LYS A 41 -4.43 -28.43 8.40
CA LYS A 41 -4.73 -29.36 7.33
C LYS A 41 -3.57 -29.50 6.36
N ASN A 42 -3.49 -30.66 5.71
CA ASN A 42 -2.51 -30.92 4.65
C ASN A 42 -2.74 -29.97 3.48
N THR A 43 -1.72 -29.24 3.11
CA THR A 43 -1.71 -28.27 2.00
C THR A 43 -0.44 -28.35 1.15
N TYR A 44 0.48 -29.19 1.55
CA TYR A 44 1.74 -29.44 0.85
C TYR A 44 1.77 -30.89 0.34
N ASP A 45 2.13 -31.03 -0.92
CA ASP A 45 2.34 -32.31 -1.60
C ASP A 45 3.85 -32.60 -1.60
N SER A 46 4.29 -33.52 -0.71
CA SER A 46 5.71 -33.73 -0.46
C SER A 46 6.37 -34.64 -1.48
N ASP A 47 5.60 -35.48 -2.16
CA ASP A 47 6.08 -36.44 -3.14
C ASP A 47 5.70 -36.09 -4.59
N ASN A 48 4.97 -34.98 -4.80
CA ASN A 48 4.51 -34.48 -6.09
C ASN A 48 3.57 -35.47 -6.85
N ASP A 49 2.75 -36.18 -6.11
CA ASP A 49 1.75 -37.07 -6.69
C ASP A 49 0.41 -36.35 -7.02
N GLY A 50 0.28 -35.10 -6.67
CA GLY A 50 -0.88 -34.24 -6.87
C GLY A 50 -1.86 -34.25 -5.69
N VAL A 51 -1.53 -34.92 -4.58
CA VAL A 51 -2.33 -34.97 -3.37
C VAL A 51 -1.56 -34.35 -2.20
N ALA A 52 -2.15 -33.40 -1.51
CA ALA A 52 -1.53 -32.80 -0.33
C ALA A 52 -1.49 -33.82 0.83
N ASP A 53 -0.29 -34.19 1.26
CA ASP A 53 -0.04 -35.22 2.25
C ASP A 53 0.48 -34.68 3.59
N SER A 54 0.93 -33.42 3.64
CA SER A 54 1.46 -32.80 4.83
C SER A 54 1.03 -31.33 4.99
N PRO A 55 1.01 -30.81 6.23
CA PRO A 55 0.85 -29.37 6.43
C PRO A 55 2.18 -28.65 6.17
N ILE A 56 2.10 -27.40 5.71
CA ILE A 56 3.27 -26.51 5.65
C ILE A 56 3.78 -26.28 7.09
N ASN A 57 5.08 -26.45 7.28
CA ASN A 57 5.74 -26.27 8.58
C ASN A 57 6.11 -24.81 8.84
N TYR A 58 5.44 -24.16 9.78
CA TYR A 58 5.69 -22.79 10.21
C TYR A 58 6.73 -22.66 11.34
N GLY A 59 7.34 -23.77 11.76
CA GLY A 59 8.34 -23.77 12.84
C GLY A 59 7.77 -23.61 14.24
N GLY A 60 6.45 -23.57 14.41
CA GLY A 60 5.77 -23.41 15.68
C GLY A 60 4.29 -23.75 15.61
N ALA A 61 3.59 -23.68 16.73
CA ALA A 61 2.16 -23.89 16.78
C ALA A 61 1.43 -22.76 16.01
N ILE A 62 0.53 -23.17 15.13
CA ILE A 62 -0.31 -22.28 14.35
C ILE A 62 -1.75 -22.40 14.86
N GLU A 63 -2.41 -21.27 14.98
CA GLU A 63 -3.78 -21.17 15.46
C GLU A 63 -4.62 -20.23 14.57
N PRO A 64 -5.96 -20.37 14.57
CA PRO A 64 -6.84 -19.45 13.86
C PRO A 64 -6.59 -17.99 14.27
N GLY A 65 -6.61 -17.09 13.28
CA GLY A 65 -6.34 -15.67 13.49
C GLY A 65 -4.87 -15.28 13.40
N MET A 66 -3.95 -16.21 13.18
CA MET A 66 -2.54 -15.90 12.88
C MET A 66 -2.35 -15.54 11.40
N VAL A 67 -1.23 -14.87 11.10
CA VAL A 67 -0.89 -14.48 9.72
C VAL A 67 -0.46 -15.72 8.94
N LYS A 68 -1.08 -15.91 7.77
CA LYS A 68 -0.75 -16.95 6.81
C LYS A 68 0.22 -16.38 5.78
N VAL A 69 1.41 -16.93 5.69
CA VAL A 69 2.43 -16.54 4.71
C VAL A 69 2.63 -17.66 3.70
N ARG A 70 3.10 -17.27 2.52
CA ARG A 70 3.31 -18.20 1.41
C ARG A 70 4.65 -18.91 1.55
N ASP A 71 4.64 -20.21 1.35
CA ASP A 71 5.82 -20.98 0.98
C ASP A 71 6.18 -20.61 -0.47
N ASN A 72 7.23 -19.81 -0.61
CA ASN A 72 7.59 -19.22 -1.90
C ASN A 72 8.57 -20.07 -2.69
N ASN A 73 9.36 -20.92 -2.04
CA ASN A 73 10.29 -21.84 -2.66
C ASN A 73 9.69 -23.24 -2.87
N GLY A 74 8.54 -23.54 -2.23
CA GLY A 74 7.82 -24.79 -2.39
C GLY A 74 8.46 -25.98 -1.65
N ASP A 75 9.18 -25.72 -0.54
CA ASP A 75 9.86 -26.78 0.22
C ASP A 75 9.05 -27.33 1.39
N GLY A 76 7.81 -26.84 1.57
CA GLY A 76 6.91 -27.24 2.65
C GLY A 76 7.25 -26.64 4.01
N LYS A 77 8.15 -25.64 4.09
CA LYS A 77 8.59 -25.01 5.33
C LYS A 77 8.64 -23.50 5.16
N ILE A 78 8.21 -22.76 6.17
CA ILE A 78 8.36 -21.31 6.17
C ILE A 78 9.67 -20.94 6.86
N THR A 79 10.62 -20.47 6.08
CA THR A 79 11.97 -20.09 6.49
C THR A 79 12.36 -18.70 5.98
N ALA A 80 13.60 -18.27 6.24
CA ALA A 80 14.11 -17.02 5.67
C ALA A 80 14.23 -17.04 4.15
N ASP A 81 14.26 -18.23 3.53
CA ASP A 81 14.41 -18.42 2.09
C ASP A 81 13.11 -18.11 1.33
N ASP A 82 11.96 -18.10 2.03
CA ASP A 82 10.66 -17.69 1.49
C ASP A 82 10.49 -16.18 1.37
N ARG A 83 11.44 -15.41 1.91
CA ARG A 83 11.38 -13.96 1.81
C ARG A 83 11.66 -13.49 0.39
N VAL A 84 10.83 -12.60 -0.09
CA VAL A 84 10.98 -11.98 -1.41
C VAL A 84 11.54 -10.56 -1.28
N PRO A 85 12.31 -10.09 -2.27
CA PRO A 85 12.79 -8.72 -2.29
C PRO A 85 11.63 -7.71 -2.37
N ILE A 86 11.63 -6.73 -1.47
CA ILE A 86 10.67 -5.64 -1.48
C ILE A 86 11.25 -4.49 -2.31
N ARG A 87 10.69 -4.26 -3.48
CA ARG A 87 11.12 -3.16 -4.34
C ARG A 87 10.50 -1.84 -3.89
N LYS A 88 11.33 -0.92 -3.41
CA LYS A 88 10.92 0.47 -3.18
C LYS A 88 10.90 1.26 -4.49
N ASP A 89 11.74 0.90 -5.44
CA ASP A 89 11.81 1.55 -6.73
C ASP A 89 10.68 1.05 -7.63
N PRO A 90 10.03 1.94 -8.37
CA PRO A 90 8.96 1.55 -9.27
C PRO A 90 9.48 0.65 -10.40
N LYS A 91 8.66 -0.26 -10.86
CA LYS A 91 8.94 -1.03 -12.09
C LYS A 91 8.76 -0.16 -13.33
N PHE A 92 7.80 0.76 -13.25
CA PHE A 92 7.40 1.60 -14.37
C PHE A 92 6.93 2.97 -13.88
N THR A 93 7.31 4.02 -14.62
CA THR A 93 6.83 5.39 -14.41
C THR A 93 6.31 5.95 -15.73
N LEU A 94 5.22 6.69 -15.67
CA LEU A 94 4.61 7.34 -16.83
C LEU A 94 4.37 8.81 -16.51
N SER A 95 4.68 9.68 -17.46
CA SER A 95 4.29 11.09 -17.46
C SER A 95 3.56 11.42 -18.74
N LEU A 96 2.41 12.08 -18.62
CA LEU A 96 1.58 12.49 -19.74
C LEU A 96 1.12 13.94 -19.53
N SER A 97 1.72 14.86 -20.32
CA SER A 97 1.31 16.26 -20.32
C SER A 97 0.55 16.58 -21.60
N SER A 98 -0.53 17.35 -21.49
CA SER A 98 -1.31 17.78 -22.63
C SER A 98 -1.78 19.21 -22.47
N THR A 99 -1.75 19.96 -23.59
CA THR A 99 -2.27 21.33 -23.68
C THR A 99 -3.34 21.39 -24.77
N TRP A 100 -4.46 22.00 -24.44
CA TRP A 100 -5.61 22.19 -25.34
C TRP A 100 -5.93 23.67 -25.40
N ASN A 101 -6.08 24.21 -26.61
CA ASN A 101 -6.44 25.60 -26.85
C ASN A 101 -7.70 25.68 -27.68
N TRP A 102 -8.69 26.45 -27.19
CA TRP A 102 -9.96 26.63 -27.91
C TRP A 102 -10.58 27.97 -27.58
N LYS A 103 -10.76 28.83 -28.60
CA LYS A 103 -11.47 30.13 -28.50
C LYS A 103 -11.02 30.99 -27.30
N GLY A 104 -9.72 31.09 -27.05
CA GLY A 104 -9.15 31.87 -25.96
C GLY A 104 -8.99 31.11 -24.63
N PHE A 105 -9.62 29.95 -24.50
CA PHE A 105 -9.32 29.04 -23.38
C PHE A 105 -8.05 28.24 -23.67
N ASP A 106 -7.26 28.07 -22.63
CA ASP A 106 -6.14 27.13 -22.58
C ASP A 106 -6.30 26.19 -21.37
N LEU A 107 -6.14 24.90 -21.60
CA LEU A 107 -6.21 23.86 -20.58
C LEU A 107 -4.92 23.04 -20.63
N PHE A 108 -4.16 23.10 -19.55
CA PHE A 108 -2.96 22.26 -19.36
C PHE A 108 -3.25 21.19 -18.31
N ARG A 109 -2.85 19.97 -18.59
CA ARG A 109 -2.94 18.82 -17.67
C ARG A 109 -1.62 18.07 -17.67
N ASP A 110 -1.14 17.77 -16.46
CA ASP A 110 0.05 16.94 -16.25
C ASP A 110 -0.29 15.77 -15.33
N TRP A 111 -0.25 14.58 -15.90
CA TRP A 111 -0.46 13.32 -15.22
C TRP A 111 0.86 12.60 -14.98
N TYR A 112 0.97 11.99 -13.82
CA TYR A 112 2.10 11.16 -13.46
C TYR A 112 1.62 9.86 -12.85
N GLY A 113 2.21 8.76 -13.29
CA GLY A 113 1.90 7.42 -12.81
C GLY A 113 3.14 6.66 -12.38
N VAL A 114 2.98 5.86 -11.34
CA VAL A 114 4.00 4.95 -10.79
C VAL A 114 3.37 3.59 -10.60
N SER A 115 4.04 2.55 -11.06
CA SER A 115 3.55 1.17 -10.92
C SER A 115 4.64 0.23 -10.38
N GLY A 116 4.22 -0.73 -9.55
CA GLY A 116 5.08 -1.78 -9.01
C GLY A 116 6.01 -1.33 -7.88
N ARG A 117 5.73 -0.20 -7.25
CA ARG A 117 6.41 0.28 -6.05
C ARG A 117 5.77 -0.33 -4.81
N LYS A 118 6.59 -0.87 -3.89
CA LYS A 118 6.13 -1.36 -2.60
C LYS A 118 6.72 -0.52 -1.47
N ILE A 119 5.88 -0.15 -0.50
CA ILE A 119 6.29 0.63 0.68
C ILE A 119 5.84 -0.13 1.93
N LYS A 120 6.72 -0.19 2.93
CA LYS A 120 6.35 -0.61 4.27
C LYS A 120 5.62 0.55 4.95
N ASN A 121 4.32 0.37 5.18
CA ASN A 121 3.48 1.36 5.85
C ASN A 121 3.60 1.18 7.37
N GLY A 122 4.48 1.95 8.00
CA GLY A 122 4.71 1.90 9.45
C GLY A 122 3.44 2.15 10.27
N TYR A 123 2.52 2.96 9.77
CA TYR A 123 1.24 3.17 10.45
C TYR A 123 0.42 1.89 10.55
N LEU A 124 0.33 1.08 9.49
CA LEU A 124 -0.36 -0.20 9.58
C LEU A 124 0.29 -1.14 10.58
N TYR A 125 1.62 -1.12 10.67
CA TYR A 125 2.33 -1.90 11.67
C TYR A 125 2.07 -1.39 13.09
N GLU A 126 2.16 -0.08 13.32
CA GLU A 126 2.02 0.51 14.65
C GLU A 126 0.57 0.57 15.13
N TYR A 127 -0.38 0.88 14.22
CA TYR A 127 -1.81 0.97 14.56
C TYR A 127 -2.49 -0.38 14.64
N ASN A 128 -1.99 -1.34 13.87
CA ASN A 128 -2.58 -2.65 13.71
C ASN A 128 -1.65 -3.76 14.15
N SER A 129 -0.57 -3.45 14.89
CA SER A 129 0.15 -4.46 15.60
C SER A 129 -0.81 -5.03 16.63
N GLY A 130 -1.54 -6.07 16.27
CA GLY A 130 -2.45 -6.76 17.18
C GLY A 130 -1.77 -7.22 18.48
N GLY A 131 -0.43 -7.02 18.54
CA GLY A 131 0.41 -7.42 19.63
C GLY A 131 0.29 -6.59 20.89
N SER A 132 0.15 -5.29 20.80
CA SER A 132 0.10 -4.47 22.00
C SER A 132 -0.98 -3.40 21.91
N LEU A 133 -2.04 -3.58 22.66
CA LEU A 133 -3.06 -2.56 22.89
C LEU A 133 -2.59 -1.43 23.81
N ARG A 134 -1.33 -1.50 24.32
CA ARG A 134 -0.77 -0.53 25.25
C ARG A 134 -0.68 0.85 24.61
N GLY A 135 -1.59 1.75 24.97
CA GLY A 135 -1.54 3.17 24.67
C GLY A 135 -1.61 3.54 23.20
N LYS A 136 -1.88 2.59 22.30
CA LYS A 136 -1.95 2.85 20.88
C LYS A 136 -3.37 3.21 20.49
N LEU A 137 -3.53 4.48 20.19
CA LEU A 137 -4.59 5.10 19.42
C LEU A 137 -6.00 4.60 19.73
N ASN A 138 -6.49 5.00 20.88
CA ASN A 138 -7.91 4.89 21.21
C ASN A 138 -8.74 5.54 20.08
N GLY A 139 -9.68 4.78 19.54
CA GLY A 139 -10.62 5.26 18.52
C GLY A 139 -10.32 4.81 17.09
N VAL A 140 -9.20 4.15 16.82
CA VAL A 140 -8.98 3.52 15.50
C VAL A 140 -9.75 2.21 15.43
N LYS A 141 -10.73 2.16 14.55
CA LYS A 141 -11.46 0.92 14.26
C LYS A 141 -10.63 0.05 13.32
N VAL A 142 -10.13 -1.07 13.84
CA VAL A 142 -9.37 -2.06 13.07
C VAL A 142 -10.23 -3.31 12.88
N ASP A 143 -10.22 -3.84 11.67
CA ASP A 143 -10.94 -5.04 11.29
C ASP A 143 -10.11 -6.29 11.65
N TYR A 144 -9.95 -6.53 12.96
CA TYR A 144 -9.24 -7.71 13.49
C TYR A 144 -10.00 -9.00 13.24
N TRP A 145 -9.24 -10.05 13.05
CA TRP A 145 -9.81 -11.39 13.12
C TRP A 145 -10.28 -11.71 14.53
N THR A 146 -11.51 -12.21 14.65
CA THR A 146 -12.07 -12.80 15.86
C THR A 146 -12.93 -13.99 15.47
N PRO A 147 -13.28 -14.90 16.41
CA PRO A 147 -14.19 -16.00 16.13
C PRO A 147 -15.55 -15.58 15.52
N PHE A 148 -15.98 -14.35 15.83
CA PHE A 148 -17.25 -13.78 15.34
C PHE A 148 -17.08 -12.85 14.13
N ASN A 149 -15.84 -12.52 13.80
CA ASN A 149 -15.47 -11.69 12.64
C ASN A 149 -14.27 -12.32 11.94
N PRO A 150 -14.44 -13.29 11.02
CA PRO A 150 -13.36 -13.98 10.33
C PRO A 150 -12.71 -13.07 9.28
N SER A 151 -12.19 -11.93 9.72
CA SER A 151 -11.49 -10.99 8.85
C SER A 151 -10.21 -11.60 8.28
N ASN A 152 -9.96 -11.34 7.00
CA ASN A 152 -8.72 -11.74 6.33
C ASN A 152 -7.72 -10.58 6.18
N LYS A 153 -7.90 -9.49 6.95
CA LYS A 153 -7.08 -8.27 6.83
C LYS A 153 -6.02 -8.16 7.91
N PHE A 154 -6.42 -8.42 9.17
CA PHE A 154 -5.54 -8.26 10.33
C PHE A 154 -5.66 -9.46 11.25
N PRO A 155 -4.53 -9.91 11.83
CA PRO A 155 -4.53 -11.04 12.73
C PRO A 155 -5.31 -10.76 14.02
N ARG A 156 -5.56 -11.80 14.79
CA ARG A 156 -6.13 -11.66 16.12
C ARG A 156 -5.25 -10.79 17.01
N PRO A 157 -5.82 -9.92 17.85
CA PRO A 157 -5.06 -9.14 18.81
C PRO A 157 -4.33 -10.04 19.81
N SER A 158 -3.09 -9.73 20.14
CA SER A 158 -2.34 -10.37 21.21
C SER A 158 -1.89 -9.31 22.21
N TYR A 159 -2.01 -9.63 23.50
CA TYR A 159 -1.62 -8.72 24.56
C TYR A 159 -0.12 -8.81 24.89
N SER A 160 0.48 -9.97 24.71
CA SER A 160 1.82 -10.28 25.21
C SER A 160 2.94 -10.07 24.21
N ALA A 161 2.67 -10.29 22.92
CA ALA A 161 3.67 -10.21 21.87
C ALA A 161 3.04 -9.80 20.53
N ASP A 162 3.85 -9.25 19.65
CA ASP A 162 3.43 -9.02 18.27
C ASP A 162 3.20 -10.36 17.56
N PRO A 163 2.12 -10.50 16.78
CA PRO A 163 1.89 -11.69 16.00
C PRO A 163 3.06 -11.99 15.05
N ALA A 164 3.38 -13.27 14.87
CA ALA A 164 4.35 -13.69 13.88
C ALA A 164 4.00 -13.13 12.49
N TYR A 165 5.00 -12.77 11.72
CA TYR A 165 4.88 -12.22 10.34
C TYR A 165 4.08 -10.91 10.22
N LEU A 166 3.78 -10.22 11.31
CA LEU A 166 3.02 -8.96 11.29
C LEU A 166 3.70 -7.89 10.41
N SER A 167 5.03 -7.89 10.31
CA SER A 167 5.76 -6.94 9.47
C SER A 167 5.37 -7.05 8.00
N ALA A 168 5.00 -8.23 7.54
CA ALA A 168 4.61 -8.48 6.16
C ALA A 168 3.29 -7.77 5.79
N ILE A 169 2.35 -7.64 6.74
CA ILE A 169 1.08 -6.90 6.55
C ILE A 169 1.32 -5.42 6.23
N ALA A 170 2.38 -4.85 6.76
CA ALA A 170 2.72 -3.45 6.54
C ALA A 170 3.21 -3.16 5.11
N ILE A 171 3.53 -4.20 4.32
CA ILE A 171 3.99 -4.04 2.95
C ILE A 171 2.80 -3.86 2.04
N GLN A 172 2.69 -2.67 1.46
CA GLN A 172 1.60 -2.31 0.56
C GLN A 172 2.11 -1.93 -0.81
N ASP A 173 1.27 -2.17 -1.81
CA ASP A 173 1.46 -1.59 -3.13
C ASP A 173 1.21 -0.08 -3.05
N ALA A 174 2.19 0.70 -3.47
CA ALA A 174 2.15 2.15 -3.54
C ALA A 174 2.12 2.65 -4.98
N SER A 175 1.56 1.86 -5.88
CA SER A 175 1.24 2.28 -7.23
C SER A 175 0.17 3.36 -7.21
N TYR A 176 0.29 4.35 -8.09
CA TYR A 176 -0.67 5.45 -8.16
C TYR A 176 -0.65 6.15 -9.51
N ILE A 177 -1.73 6.88 -9.78
CA ILE A 177 -1.82 7.86 -10.87
C ILE A 177 -2.26 9.18 -10.23
N ARG A 178 -1.55 10.26 -10.55
CA ARG A 178 -1.80 11.60 -9.99
C ARG A 178 -1.94 12.66 -11.08
N LEU A 179 -2.95 13.49 -10.96
CA LEU A 179 -3.03 14.76 -11.67
C LEU A 179 -2.19 15.80 -10.91
N ARG A 180 -0.92 15.94 -11.32
CA ARG A 180 0.04 16.83 -10.67
C ARG A 180 -0.31 18.29 -10.87
N THR A 181 -0.67 18.65 -12.10
CA THR A 181 -1.01 20.04 -12.45
C THR A 181 -2.22 20.06 -13.36
N LEU A 182 -3.17 20.89 -12.98
CA LEU A 182 -4.29 21.29 -13.82
C LEU A 182 -4.30 22.81 -13.89
N GLN A 183 -4.17 23.37 -15.08
CA GLN A 183 -4.29 24.81 -15.30
C GLN A 183 -5.35 25.10 -16.33
N LEU A 184 -6.26 26.01 -16.00
CA LEU A 184 -7.25 26.57 -16.91
C LEU A 184 -6.96 28.06 -17.05
N GLY A 185 -6.75 28.53 -18.26
CA GLY A 185 -6.57 29.93 -18.58
C GLY A 185 -7.62 30.42 -19.58
N TYR A 186 -7.85 31.71 -19.57
CA TYR A 186 -8.65 32.41 -20.59
C TYR A 186 -7.95 33.70 -20.98
N THR A 187 -7.66 33.82 -22.28
CA THR A 187 -7.11 35.04 -22.87
C THR A 187 -8.24 35.83 -23.54
N PHE A 188 -8.43 37.06 -23.08
CA PHE A 188 -9.46 37.93 -23.61
C PHE A 188 -9.17 38.33 -25.06
N PRO A 189 -10.19 38.35 -25.92
CA PRO A 189 -9.98 38.81 -27.30
C PRO A 189 -9.60 40.29 -27.33
N THR A 190 -8.68 40.65 -28.19
CA THR A 190 -8.21 42.05 -28.36
C THR A 190 -9.31 43.03 -28.67
N ARG A 191 -10.45 42.56 -29.24
CA ARG A 191 -11.62 43.38 -29.48
C ARG A 191 -12.18 44.00 -28.21
N LEU A 192 -12.13 43.31 -27.08
CA LEU A 192 -12.62 43.80 -25.78
C LEU A 192 -11.65 44.80 -25.14
N LEU A 193 -10.40 44.82 -25.57
CA LEU A 193 -9.32 45.65 -24.99
C LEU A 193 -9.05 46.93 -25.81
N LYS A 194 -9.74 47.15 -26.93
CA LYS A 194 -9.46 48.25 -27.88
C LYS A 194 -9.40 49.65 -27.29
N ASN A 195 -10.20 49.89 -26.22
CA ASN A 195 -10.30 51.21 -25.59
C ASN A 195 -9.49 51.30 -24.30
N THR A 196 -8.54 50.37 -24.08
CA THR A 196 -7.66 50.34 -22.91
C THR A 196 -6.21 50.33 -23.36
N PRO A 197 -5.24 50.72 -22.51
CA PRO A 197 -3.82 50.60 -22.81
C PRO A 197 -3.32 49.14 -22.75
N ILE A 198 -4.20 48.16 -22.54
CA ILE A 198 -3.85 46.76 -22.35
C ILE A 198 -3.87 46.07 -23.72
N HIS A 199 -2.71 45.50 -24.11
CA HIS A 199 -2.57 44.73 -25.34
C HIS A 199 -3.00 43.28 -25.18
N LYS A 200 -2.78 42.69 -23.97
CA LYS A 200 -3.15 41.31 -23.67
C LYS A 200 -3.58 41.18 -22.22
N LEU A 201 -4.68 40.50 -22.00
CA LEU A 201 -5.17 40.13 -20.67
C LEU A 201 -5.47 38.64 -20.65
N ARG A 202 -4.85 37.91 -19.72
CA ARG A 202 -5.13 36.49 -19.47
C ARG A 202 -5.33 36.25 -17.99
N LEU A 203 -6.45 35.60 -17.66
CA LEU A 203 -6.75 35.08 -16.35
C LEU A 203 -6.44 33.58 -16.33
N TYR A 204 -5.89 33.08 -15.23
CA TYR A 204 -5.68 31.65 -15.09
C TYR A 204 -5.88 31.16 -13.64
N ALA A 205 -6.26 29.89 -13.54
CA ALA A 205 -6.31 29.16 -12.29
C ALA A 205 -5.48 27.88 -12.44
N THR A 206 -4.62 27.63 -11.48
CA THR A 206 -3.79 26.41 -11.42
C THR A 206 -4.08 25.66 -10.14
N ALA A 207 -4.28 24.35 -10.24
CA ALA A 207 -4.36 23.45 -9.11
C ALA A 207 -3.21 22.43 -9.18
N THR A 208 -2.52 22.20 -8.06
CA THR A 208 -1.46 21.18 -7.97
C THR A 208 -1.87 20.07 -7.01
N ASN A 209 -1.45 18.83 -7.30
CA ASN A 209 -1.77 17.62 -6.53
C ASN A 209 -3.28 17.41 -6.36
N LEU A 210 -4.07 17.74 -7.39
CA LEU A 210 -5.51 17.81 -7.29
C LEU A 210 -6.16 16.46 -7.03
N LEU A 211 -5.77 15.43 -7.78
CA LEU A 211 -6.33 14.09 -7.71
C LEU A 211 -5.21 13.05 -7.63
N THR A 212 -5.38 12.07 -6.77
CA THR A 212 -4.51 10.90 -6.66
C THR A 212 -5.37 9.65 -6.57
N PHE A 213 -5.13 8.70 -7.45
CA PHE A 213 -5.78 7.39 -7.47
C PHE A 213 -4.74 6.35 -7.02
N THR A 214 -5.00 5.69 -5.90
CA THR A 214 -4.11 4.69 -5.30
C THR A 214 -4.89 3.79 -4.35
N GLU A 215 -4.44 2.55 -4.20
CA GLU A 215 -4.92 1.63 -3.16
C GLU A 215 -4.11 1.74 -1.87
N PHE A 216 -3.04 2.53 -1.87
CA PHE A 216 -2.18 2.72 -0.72
C PHE A 216 -2.91 3.38 0.45
N LYS A 217 -2.88 2.75 1.62
CA LYS A 217 -3.65 3.15 2.81
C LYS A 217 -2.93 4.19 3.67
N SER A 218 -2.50 5.30 3.04
CA SER A 218 -1.92 6.46 3.73
C SER A 218 -2.25 7.73 2.94
N TYR A 219 -1.81 8.90 3.43
CA TYR A 219 -2.11 10.18 2.81
C TYR A 219 -1.31 10.47 1.53
N SER A 220 -0.19 9.81 1.30
CA SER A 220 0.54 9.90 0.02
C SER A 220 1.30 8.63 -0.30
N PRO A 221 1.17 8.08 -1.53
CA PRO A 221 1.98 6.95 -1.98
C PRO A 221 3.40 7.36 -2.41
N GLU A 222 3.71 8.64 -2.51
CA GLU A 222 5.04 9.15 -2.85
C GLU A 222 5.95 9.23 -1.63
N LEU A 223 5.39 9.56 -0.48
CA LEU A 223 6.12 9.83 0.73
C LEU A 223 6.31 8.57 1.59
N THR A 224 7.38 8.59 2.37
CA THR A 224 7.53 7.60 3.44
C THR A 224 6.46 7.87 4.51
N PRO A 225 5.75 6.85 5.00
CA PRO A 225 4.83 7.02 6.12
C PRO A 225 5.49 7.72 7.30
N GLY A 226 4.80 8.70 7.89
CA GLY A 226 5.36 9.57 8.95
C GLY A 226 5.91 10.91 8.44
N SER A 227 6.07 11.10 7.13
CA SER A 227 6.43 12.39 6.56
C SER A 227 5.22 13.33 6.53
N TYR A 228 5.48 14.63 6.43
CA TYR A 228 4.39 15.61 6.27
C TYR A 228 3.64 15.36 4.96
N PRO A 229 2.29 15.41 4.97
CA PRO A 229 1.48 15.22 3.77
C PRO A 229 1.74 16.33 2.75
N GLU A 230 1.68 15.97 1.47
CA GLU A 230 1.74 16.95 0.39
C GLU A 230 0.50 17.83 0.38
N SER A 231 0.71 19.13 0.23
CA SER A 231 -0.39 20.09 0.13
C SER A 231 -0.99 20.11 -1.27
N ARG A 232 -2.30 20.33 -1.33
CA ARG A 232 -2.97 20.79 -2.54
C ARG A 232 -2.86 22.30 -2.59
N GLN A 233 -2.48 22.84 -3.74
CA GLN A 233 -2.35 24.29 -3.90
C GLN A 233 -3.28 24.76 -5.01
N TYR A 234 -3.89 25.92 -4.81
CA TYR A 234 -4.72 26.60 -5.79
C TYR A 234 -4.15 28.01 -5.99
N VAL A 235 -3.78 28.33 -7.19
CA VAL A 235 -3.20 29.62 -7.57
C VAL A 235 -4.10 30.27 -8.61
N PHE A 236 -4.48 31.52 -8.36
CA PHE A 236 -5.18 32.35 -9.32
C PHE A 236 -4.24 33.47 -9.75
N GLY A 237 -4.16 33.73 -11.03
CA GLY A 237 -3.27 34.72 -11.55
C GLY A 237 -3.84 35.50 -12.74
N VAL A 238 -3.25 36.67 -12.94
CA VAL A 238 -3.58 37.59 -14.03
C VAL A 238 -2.29 37.94 -14.73
N ASN A 239 -2.25 37.75 -16.06
CA ASN A 239 -1.19 38.25 -16.93
C ASN A 239 -1.70 39.43 -17.73
N VAL A 240 -1.05 40.57 -17.57
CA VAL A 240 -1.37 41.82 -18.31
C VAL A 240 -0.17 42.25 -19.12
N SER A 241 -0.39 42.63 -20.35
CA SER A 241 0.63 43.24 -21.22
C SER A 241 0.08 44.58 -21.71
N PHE A 242 0.89 45.62 -21.55
CA PHE A 242 0.60 46.99 -21.96
C PHE A 242 1.34 47.34 -23.26
#